data_67b5afe15fd2b33c7d1c4097e1504b18
#
_entry.id   67b5afe15fd2b33c7d1c4097e1504b18
#
_cell.length_a   1.000
_cell.length_b   1.000
_cell.length_c   1.000
_cell.angle_alpha   90.00
_cell.angle_beta   90.00
_cell.angle_gamma   90.00
#
_symmetry.space_group_name_H-M   'P 1'
#
loop_
_entity.id
_entity.type
_entity.pdbx_description
1 polymer ?
#
loop_
_entity_poly.entity_id
_entity_poly.type
_entity_poly.pdbx_seq_one_letter_code
_entity_poly.pdbx_strand_id
1 'polypeptide(L)'
;ETGKISLTVAGELLLKHSEKILDDYKRLEYEMHLLHNEYIGELKLGASTTIAQYVLPPLLAHFIAKFPQVNLSVLNGNSRGVEVALQEHRIELGLVEGIFRLPNLKYTLFLQDELVAVVHVNSKLNIQEEITPAELPNIPLVLRERGSGTLDVFERALSQHNLKLSSLNVLMYLGGTESIKLFLEHTDCMGIVSIRSVHKELVAGTLRVVEIKGMPMLREFNFVQLQGQEGGLSQVFMRFAGHHSKNL
;
A
#
# COMPACT_ATOMS: atom_id res chain seq x y z
N GLU A 1 -26.98 7.78 28.04
CA GLU A 1 -25.53 7.83 28.41
C GLU A 1 -24.92 6.48 28.03
N THR A 2 -24.29 6.39 26.87
CA THR A 2 -23.51 5.23 26.48
C THR A 2 -22.16 5.30 27.17
N GLY A 3 -22.04 4.63 28.31
CA GLY A 3 -20.79 4.53 29.06
C GLY A 3 -19.71 3.85 28.19
N LYS A 4 -18.67 4.57 27.83
CA LYS A 4 -17.48 4.02 27.20
C LYS A 4 -16.80 3.09 28.20
N ILE A 5 -16.77 1.79 27.94
CA ILE A 5 -16.00 0.84 28.75
C ILE A 5 -14.51 1.10 28.48
N SER A 6 -13.74 1.37 29.54
CA SER A 6 -12.29 1.52 29.48
C SER A 6 -11.62 0.53 30.43
N LEU A 7 -10.41 0.12 30.12
CA LEU A 7 -9.61 -0.72 31.00
C LEU A 7 -9.22 0.06 32.25
N THR A 8 -9.12 -0.63 33.37
CA THR A 8 -8.47 -0.09 34.58
C THR A 8 -6.95 -0.08 34.37
N VAL A 9 -6.22 0.67 35.21
CA VAL A 9 -4.74 0.68 35.19
C VAL A 9 -4.16 -0.75 35.30
N ALA A 10 -4.76 -1.60 36.13
CA ALA A 10 -4.38 -3.00 36.25
C ALA A 10 -4.73 -3.79 34.98
N GLY A 11 -5.85 -3.49 34.31
CA GLY A 11 -6.26 -4.07 33.05
C GLY A 11 -5.32 -3.71 31.90
N GLU A 12 -4.87 -2.46 31.80
CA GLU A 12 -3.88 -2.01 30.83
C GLU A 12 -2.52 -2.70 31.03
N LEU A 13 -2.08 -2.81 32.29
CA LEU A 13 -0.85 -3.51 32.64
C LEU A 13 -0.92 -5.00 32.26
N LEU A 14 -2.02 -5.66 32.60
CA LEU A 14 -2.27 -7.07 32.26
C LEU A 14 -2.27 -7.27 30.74
N LEU A 15 -3.01 -6.44 30.01
CA LEU A 15 -3.08 -6.51 28.54
C LEU A 15 -1.69 -6.43 27.92
N LYS A 16 -0.91 -5.39 28.29
CA LYS A 16 0.45 -5.19 27.80
C LYS A 16 1.36 -6.40 28.04
N HIS A 17 1.30 -7.01 29.22
CA HIS A 17 2.13 -8.18 29.53
C HIS A 17 1.62 -9.45 28.86
N SER A 18 0.30 -9.62 28.72
CA SER A 18 -0.29 -10.77 28.03
C SER A 18 0.04 -10.75 26.54
N GLU A 19 -0.02 -9.60 25.89
CA GLU A 19 0.40 -9.44 24.48
C GLU A 19 1.85 -9.88 24.31
N LYS A 20 2.75 -9.39 25.17
CA LYS A 20 4.18 -9.79 25.11
C LYS A 20 4.39 -11.30 25.31
N ILE A 21 3.68 -11.93 26.26
CA ILE A 21 3.77 -13.37 26.52
C ILE A 21 3.30 -14.15 25.28
N LEU A 22 2.20 -13.72 24.66
CA LEU A 22 1.66 -14.35 23.45
C LEU A 22 2.63 -14.22 22.26
N ASP A 23 3.29 -13.09 22.12
CA ASP A 23 4.29 -12.87 21.08
C ASP A 23 5.55 -13.74 21.31
N ASP A 24 6.04 -13.80 22.56
CA ASP A 24 7.16 -14.66 22.93
C ASP A 24 6.82 -16.15 22.72
N TYR A 25 5.57 -16.56 22.99
CA TYR A 25 5.09 -17.92 22.74
C TYR A 25 5.08 -18.25 21.23
N LYS A 26 4.50 -17.39 20.41
CA LYS A 26 4.50 -17.54 18.94
C LYS A 26 5.94 -17.60 18.39
N ARG A 27 6.82 -16.79 18.95
CA ARG A 27 8.24 -16.81 18.58
C ARG A 27 8.93 -18.12 18.94
N LEU A 28 8.65 -18.66 20.13
CA LEU A 28 9.17 -19.97 20.55
C LEU A 28 8.65 -21.09 19.62
N GLU A 29 7.35 -21.15 19.34
CA GLU A 29 6.80 -22.12 18.37
C GLU A 29 7.50 -22.01 17.01
N TYR A 30 7.66 -20.80 16.50
CA TYR A 30 8.38 -20.56 15.25
C TYR A 30 9.83 -21.06 15.29
N GLU A 31 10.58 -20.76 16.36
CA GLU A 31 11.97 -21.21 16.51
C GLU A 31 12.05 -22.75 16.62
N MET A 32 11.09 -23.38 17.27
CA MET A 32 10.99 -24.86 17.33
C MET A 32 10.70 -25.46 15.95
N HIS A 33 9.77 -24.88 15.18
CA HIS A 33 9.48 -25.34 13.81
C HIS A 33 10.65 -25.09 12.85
N LEU A 34 11.45 -24.04 13.06
CA LEU A 34 12.68 -23.83 12.32
C LEU A 34 13.68 -24.98 12.47
N LEU A 35 13.76 -25.60 13.65
CA LEU A 35 14.64 -26.74 13.90
C LEU A 35 14.25 -27.99 13.08
N HIS A 36 12.96 -28.07 12.69
CA HIS A 36 12.42 -29.17 11.90
C HIS A 36 12.20 -28.81 10.42
N ASN A 37 12.58 -27.59 9.97
CA ASN A 37 12.27 -27.03 8.64
C ASN A 37 10.76 -27.03 8.31
N GLU A 38 9.89 -27.03 9.30
CA GLU A 38 8.44 -27.01 9.13
C GLU A 38 7.92 -25.61 9.48
N TYR A 39 7.40 -24.92 8.48
CA TYR A 39 6.71 -23.63 8.67
C TYR A 39 5.21 -23.90 8.73
N ILE A 40 4.64 -23.87 9.93
CA ILE A 40 3.22 -24.12 10.20
C ILE A 40 2.65 -22.91 10.95
N GLY A 41 1.41 -22.55 10.67
CA GLY A 41 0.70 -21.50 11.40
C GLY A 41 -0.11 -20.58 10.51
N GLU A 42 -0.59 -19.48 11.10
CA GLU A 42 -1.35 -18.44 10.41
C GLU A 42 -0.47 -17.20 10.25
N LEU A 43 -0.51 -16.58 9.07
CA LEU A 43 0.10 -15.28 8.80
C LEU A 43 -0.96 -14.32 8.28
N LYS A 44 -1.23 -13.26 9.06
CA LYS A 44 -2.18 -12.20 8.72
C LYS A 44 -1.43 -11.02 8.13
N LEU A 45 -1.55 -10.85 6.82
CA LEU A 45 -0.98 -9.73 6.08
C LEU A 45 -1.99 -8.59 5.94
N GLY A 46 -1.51 -7.37 5.87
CA GLY A 46 -2.26 -6.24 5.37
C GLY A 46 -1.52 -5.60 4.20
N ALA A 47 -2.24 -5.15 3.19
CA ALA A 47 -1.60 -4.49 2.07
C ALA A 47 -2.43 -3.31 1.55
N SER A 48 -1.72 -2.26 1.14
CA SER A 48 -2.36 -1.17 0.40
C SER A 48 -2.91 -1.68 -0.92
N THR A 49 -3.92 -0.98 -1.43
CA THR A 49 -4.67 -1.41 -2.62
C THR A 49 -3.77 -1.72 -3.81
N THR A 50 -2.77 -0.87 -4.10
CA THR A 50 -1.83 -1.09 -5.20
C THR A 50 -1.01 -2.36 -4.98
N ILE A 51 -0.45 -2.54 -3.79
CA ILE A 51 0.39 -3.69 -3.48
C ILE A 51 -0.43 -4.98 -3.48
N ALA A 52 -1.64 -4.95 -2.88
CA ALA A 52 -2.53 -6.11 -2.81
C ALA A 52 -2.97 -6.61 -4.19
N GLN A 53 -3.17 -5.70 -5.15
CA GLN A 53 -3.70 -6.03 -6.47
C GLN A 53 -2.61 -6.37 -7.50
N TYR A 54 -1.45 -5.69 -7.46
CA TYR A 54 -0.47 -5.77 -8.55
C TYR A 54 0.88 -6.36 -8.14
N VAL A 55 1.16 -6.48 -6.85
CA VAL A 55 2.46 -6.98 -6.36
C VAL A 55 2.32 -8.31 -5.63
N LEU A 56 1.38 -8.41 -4.69
CA LEU A 56 1.25 -9.58 -3.84
C LEU A 56 0.79 -10.86 -4.54
N PRO A 57 -0.15 -10.87 -5.50
CA PRO A 57 -0.72 -12.11 -6.00
C PRO A 57 0.30 -13.14 -6.49
N PRO A 58 1.29 -12.81 -7.35
CA PRO A 58 2.31 -13.78 -7.75
C PRO A 58 3.20 -14.22 -6.58
N LEU A 59 3.52 -13.34 -5.63
CA LEU A 59 4.30 -13.69 -4.45
C LEU A 59 3.57 -14.67 -3.55
N LEU A 60 2.28 -14.44 -3.31
CA LEU A 60 1.44 -15.29 -2.49
C LEU A 60 1.29 -16.68 -3.10
N ALA A 61 1.10 -16.77 -4.42
CA ALA A 61 1.02 -18.04 -5.13
C ALA A 61 2.31 -18.87 -4.94
N HIS A 62 3.48 -18.25 -5.11
CA HIS A 62 4.76 -18.92 -4.90
C HIS A 62 5.01 -19.26 -3.42
N PHE A 63 4.59 -18.38 -2.51
CA PHE A 63 4.77 -18.61 -1.07
C PHE A 63 3.96 -19.81 -0.59
N ILE A 64 2.67 -19.90 -0.96
CA ILE A 64 1.79 -21.03 -0.60
C ILE A 64 2.32 -22.35 -1.19
N ALA A 65 2.81 -22.32 -2.43
CA ALA A 65 3.40 -23.51 -3.04
C ALA A 65 4.66 -24.01 -2.29
N LYS A 66 5.44 -23.07 -1.72
CA LYS A 66 6.65 -23.40 -0.96
C LYS A 66 6.36 -23.76 0.50
N PHE A 67 5.34 -23.18 1.10
CA PHE A 67 4.97 -23.32 2.51
C PHE A 67 3.50 -23.72 2.66
N PRO A 68 3.11 -24.96 2.25
CA PRO A 68 1.71 -25.38 2.14
C PRO A 68 0.97 -25.50 3.49
N GLN A 69 1.70 -25.52 4.60
CA GLN A 69 1.12 -25.61 5.95
C GLN A 69 0.92 -24.22 6.60
N VAL A 70 1.26 -23.14 5.88
CA VAL A 70 1.02 -21.76 6.34
C VAL A 70 -0.30 -21.26 5.80
N ASN A 71 -1.24 -20.96 6.70
CA ASN A 71 -2.49 -20.31 6.36
C ASN A 71 -2.27 -18.81 6.19
N LEU A 72 -2.57 -18.28 5.00
CA LEU A 72 -2.45 -16.85 4.70
C LEU A 72 -3.80 -16.17 4.65
N SER A 73 -3.88 -15.00 5.26
CA SER A 73 -4.98 -14.07 5.05
C SER A 73 -4.44 -12.68 4.70
N VAL A 74 -5.13 -11.94 3.83
CA VAL A 74 -4.71 -10.61 3.40
C VAL A 74 -5.85 -9.62 3.58
N LEU A 75 -5.64 -8.63 4.45
CA LEU A 75 -6.51 -7.48 4.60
C LEU A 75 -6.12 -6.43 3.55
N ASN A 76 -7.06 -6.06 2.67
CA ASN A 76 -6.87 -4.99 1.71
C ASN A 76 -7.44 -3.66 2.24
N GLY A 77 -6.67 -2.58 2.10
CA GLY A 77 -7.09 -1.24 2.51
C GLY A 77 -6.22 -0.16 1.87
N ASN A 78 -6.31 1.08 2.33
CA ASN A 78 -5.29 2.07 2.02
C ASN A 78 -4.15 2.01 3.04
N SER A 79 -3.05 2.71 2.78
CA SER A 79 -1.85 2.66 3.64
C SER A 79 -2.18 2.96 5.11
N ARG A 80 -3.00 3.98 5.37
CA ARG A 80 -3.41 4.34 6.73
C ARG A 80 -4.26 3.25 7.40
N GLY A 81 -5.18 2.64 6.66
CA GLY A 81 -5.99 1.53 7.17
C GLY A 81 -5.16 0.30 7.53
N VAL A 82 -4.11 0.02 6.77
CA VAL A 82 -3.15 -1.07 7.06
C VAL A 82 -2.33 -0.75 8.31
N GLU A 83 -1.85 0.49 8.47
CA GLU A 83 -1.11 0.91 9.66
C GLU A 83 -1.98 0.84 10.93
N VAL A 84 -3.24 1.24 10.84
CA VAL A 84 -4.21 1.10 11.95
C VAL A 84 -4.45 -0.37 12.28
N ALA A 85 -4.61 -1.23 11.27
CA ALA A 85 -4.80 -2.66 11.48
C ALA A 85 -3.60 -3.34 12.17
N LEU A 86 -2.37 -2.87 11.91
CA LEU A 86 -1.17 -3.28 12.66
C LEU A 86 -1.24 -2.86 14.12
N GLN A 87 -1.58 -1.59 14.39
CA GLN A 87 -1.69 -1.07 15.75
C GLN A 87 -2.79 -1.76 16.57
N GLU A 88 -3.86 -2.21 15.90
CA GLU A 88 -4.95 -2.98 16.49
C GLU A 88 -4.69 -4.50 16.52
N HIS A 89 -3.48 -4.96 16.18
CA HIS A 89 -3.09 -6.38 16.14
C HIS A 89 -4.00 -7.27 15.27
N ARG A 90 -4.71 -6.68 14.31
CA ARG A 90 -5.54 -7.43 13.34
C ARG A 90 -4.72 -8.09 12.24
N ILE A 91 -3.51 -7.60 12.01
CA ILE A 91 -2.51 -8.14 11.08
C ILE A 91 -1.14 -8.16 11.76
N GLU A 92 -0.23 -8.98 11.27
CA GLU A 92 1.13 -9.16 11.81
C GLU A 92 2.19 -8.45 10.96
N LEU A 93 1.90 -8.29 9.67
CA LEU A 93 2.79 -7.62 8.72
C LEU A 93 1.97 -6.78 7.76
N GLY A 94 2.31 -5.51 7.62
CA GLY A 94 1.75 -4.60 6.63
C GLY A 94 2.67 -4.42 5.44
N LEU A 95 2.08 -4.11 4.27
CA LEU A 95 2.78 -3.63 3.09
C LEU A 95 2.10 -2.33 2.65
N VAL A 96 2.82 -1.23 2.73
CA VAL A 96 2.27 0.10 2.44
C VAL A 96 3.18 0.91 1.52
N GLU A 97 2.57 1.87 0.85
CA GLU A 97 3.24 2.96 0.16
C GLU A 97 2.91 4.30 0.84
N GLY A 98 3.75 5.30 0.59
CA GLY A 98 3.56 6.64 1.11
C GLY A 98 4.81 7.18 1.78
N ILE A 99 4.71 8.42 2.21
CA ILE A 99 5.83 9.19 2.76
C ILE A 99 5.76 9.35 4.28
N PHE A 100 4.58 9.15 4.86
CA PHE A 100 4.40 9.26 6.30
C PHE A 100 4.94 8.05 7.02
N ARG A 101 5.52 8.26 8.19
CA ARG A 101 6.08 7.24 9.06
C ARG A 101 5.55 7.44 10.48
N LEU A 102 4.88 6.43 11.03
CA LEU A 102 4.43 6.45 12.41
C LEU A 102 5.57 6.00 13.34
N PRO A 103 5.78 6.67 14.49
CA PRO A 103 6.96 6.45 15.33
C PRO A 103 7.00 5.06 15.99
N ASN A 104 5.86 4.40 16.16
CA ASN A 104 5.74 3.06 16.73
C ASN A 104 5.79 1.93 15.69
N LEU A 105 5.97 2.26 14.43
CA LEU A 105 6.08 1.29 13.34
C LEU A 105 7.48 1.29 12.72
N LYS A 106 7.97 0.10 12.39
CA LYS A 106 9.20 -0.11 11.65
C LYS A 106 8.89 -0.33 10.18
N TYR A 107 9.51 0.46 9.33
CA TYR A 107 9.39 0.38 7.87
C TYR A 107 10.68 -0.19 7.27
N THR A 108 10.53 -1.20 6.43
CA THR A 108 11.65 -1.84 5.73
C THR A 108 11.36 -1.79 4.23
N LEU A 109 12.27 -1.18 3.46
CA LEU A 109 12.14 -1.07 2.01
C LEU A 109 11.96 -2.44 1.37
N PHE A 110 10.97 -2.54 0.47
CA PHE A 110 10.70 -3.74 -0.31
C PHE A 110 10.92 -3.52 -1.80
N LEU A 111 10.23 -2.54 -2.40
CA LEU A 111 10.31 -2.22 -3.83
C LEU A 111 10.23 -0.71 -4.05
N GLN A 112 10.69 -0.28 -5.21
CA GLN A 112 10.42 1.05 -5.73
C GLN A 112 9.26 1.02 -6.72
N ASP A 113 8.52 2.10 -6.79
CA ASP A 113 7.38 2.29 -7.68
C ASP A 113 7.33 3.75 -8.14
N GLU A 114 6.63 3.99 -9.23
CA GLU A 114 6.42 5.31 -9.81
C GLU A 114 4.94 5.56 -10.04
N LEU A 115 4.48 6.76 -9.71
CA LEU A 115 3.16 7.22 -10.11
C LEU A 115 3.23 7.95 -11.43
N VAL A 116 2.26 7.70 -12.28
CA VAL A 116 2.10 8.32 -13.58
C VAL A 116 0.72 8.97 -13.69
N ALA A 117 0.66 10.08 -14.42
CA ALA A 117 -0.60 10.63 -14.86
C ALA A 117 -1.07 9.87 -16.11
N VAL A 118 -2.33 9.49 -16.14
CA VAL A 118 -2.92 8.73 -17.25
C VAL A 118 -4.25 9.34 -17.68
N VAL A 119 -4.53 9.23 -18.98
CA VAL A 119 -5.80 9.60 -19.59
C VAL A 119 -6.26 8.48 -20.53
N HIS A 120 -7.57 8.39 -20.78
CA HIS A 120 -8.09 7.52 -21.82
C HIS A 120 -7.62 7.99 -23.19
N VAL A 121 -7.25 7.09 -24.10
CA VAL A 121 -6.70 7.45 -25.43
C VAL A 121 -7.68 8.26 -26.27
N ASN A 122 -8.98 8.00 -26.11
CA ASN A 122 -10.06 8.73 -26.80
C ASN A 122 -10.58 9.93 -26.00
N SER A 123 -9.88 10.34 -24.92
CA SER A 123 -10.27 11.51 -24.14
C SER A 123 -10.28 12.77 -25.02
N LYS A 124 -11.34 13.57 -24.87
CA LYS A 124 -11.47 14.87 -25.56
C LYS A 124 -10.66 15.98 -24.90
N LEU A 125 -9.95 15.67 -23.81
CA LEU A 125 -9.02 16.62 -23.21
C LEU A 125 -7.93 16.97 -24.22
N ASN A 126 -7.77 18.26 -24.51
CA ASN A 126 -6.70 18.74 -25.37
C ASN A 126 -5.37 18.77 -24.59
N ILE A 127 -4.85 17.58 -24.27
CA ILE A 127 -3.65 17.38 -23.48
C ILE A 127 -2.61 16.69 -24.39
N GLN A 128 -1.42 17.29 -24.45
CA GLN A 128 -0.27 16.71 -25.16
C GLN A 128 0.31 15.53 -24.38
N GLU A 129 1.34 14.89 -24.92
CA GLU A 129 2.09 13.82 -24.25
C GLU A 129 2.83 14.32 -23.00
N GLU A 130 3.20 15.59 -22.98
CA GLU A 130 3.86 16.28 -21.88
C GLU A 130 3.07 17.55 -21.49
N ILE A 131 2.92 17.79 -20.18
CA ILE A 131 2.35 19.01 -19.61
C ILE A 131 3.29 19.59 -18.56
N THR A 132 3.11 20.87 -18.24
CA THR A 132 3.79 21.50 -17.10
C THR A 132 2.94 21.40 -15.82
N PRO A 133 3.54 21.45 -14.61
CA PRO A 133 2.79 21.51 -13.36
C PRO A 133 1.78 22.66 -13.30
N ALA A 134 2.07 23.80 -13.96
CA ALA A 134 1.19 24.96 -13.99
C ALA A 134 -0.12 24.72 -14.74
N GLU A 135 -0.21 23.71 -15.58
CA GLU A 135 -1.42 23.35 -16.34
C GLU A 135 -2.36 22.46 -15.52
N LEU A 136 -1.87 21.78 -14.48
CA LEU A 136 -2.67 20.86 -13.65
C LEU A 136 -3.98 21.45 -13.10
N PRO A 137 -4.05 22.72 -12.65
CA PRO A 137 -5.28 23.32 -12.16
C PRO A 137 -6.41 23.37 -13.20
N ASN A 138 -6.09 23.35 -14.49
CA ASN A 138 -7.05 23.43 -15.59
C ASN A 138 -7.52 22.05 -16.08
N ILE A 139 -6.92 20.97 -15.57
CA ILE A 139 -7.22 19.60 -15.98
C ILE A 139 -8.14 18.94 -14.97
N PRO A 140 -9.31 18.41 -15.38
CA PRO A 140 -10.15 17.61 -14.49
C PRO A 140 -9.40 16.36 -14.00
N LEU A 141 -9.39 16.12 -12.70
CA LEU A 141 -8.66 15.02 -12.06
C LEU A 141 -9.59 14.06 -11.32
N VAL A 142 -9.28 12.78 -11.40
CA VAL A 142 -9.79 11.77 -10.49
C VAL A 142 -8.61 11.23 -9.66
N LEU A 143 -8.75 11.25 -8.35
CA LEU A 143 -7.65 10.94 -7.42
C LEU A 143 -8.04 9.82 -6.46
N ARG A 144 -7.04 9.27 -5.80
CA ARG A 144 -7.24 8.36 -4.67
C ARG A 144 -7.74 9.12 -3.45
N GLU A 145 -8.41 8.39 -2.59
CA GLU A 145 -8.95 8.86 -1.33
C GLU A 145 -7.85 9.27 -0.32
N ARG A 146 -8.23 10.04 0.70
CA ARG A 146 -7.35 10.40 1.81
C ARG A 146 -6.92 9.17 2.61
N GLY A 147 -5.64 9.14 3.01
CA GLY A 147 -5.00 7.99 3.63
C GLY A 147 -4.40 7.00 2.63
N SER A 148 -4.53 7.26 1.33
CA SER A 148 -3.83 6.56 0.27
C SER A 148 -2.42 7.12 0.10
N GLY A 149 -1.41 6.25 0.10
CA GLY A 149 -0.04 6.65 -0.19
C GLY A 149 0.14 7.25 -1.60
N THR A 150 -0.74 6.91 -2.55
CA THR A 150 -0.76 7.54 -3.88
C THR A 150 -1.09 9.02 -3.78
N LEU A 151 -2.13 9.38 -3.01
CA LEU A 151 -2.49 10.78 -2.82
C LEU A 151 -1.39 11.55 -2.08
N ASP A 152 -0.81 10.96 -1.04
CA ASP A 152 0.25 11.58 -0.23
C ASP A 152 1.48 11.92 -1.09
N VAL A 153 1.90 11.01 -1.97
CA VAL A 153 3.04 11.21 -2.88
C VAL A 153 2.72 12.30 -3.92
N PHE A 154 1.50 12.31 -4.46
CA PHE A 154 1.06 13.36 -5.39
C PHE A 154 1.01 14.74 -4.71
N GLU A 155 0.43 14.85 -3.50
CA GLU A 155 0.41 16.10 -2.72
C GLU A 155 1.84 16.61 -2.43
N ARG A 156 2.78 15.71 -2.11
CA ARG A 156 4.19 16.09 -1.92
C ARG A 156 4.79 16.62 -3.21
N ALA A 157 4.57 15.97 -4.34
CA ALA A 157 5.06 16.40 -5.63
C ALA A 157 4.50 17.79 -6.02
N LEU A 158 3.19 18.02 -5.81
CA LEU A 158 2.57 19.33 -5.98
C LEU A 158 3.24 20.42 -5.13
N SER A 159 3.51 20.11 -3.87
CA SER A 159 4.14 21.07 -2.93
C SER A 159 5.51 21.51 -3.38
N GLN A 160 6.29 20.65 -4.04
CA GLN A 160 7.60 20.99 -4.62
C GLN A 160 7.50 22.01 -5.78
N HIS A 161 6.32 22.10 -6.40
CA HIS A 161 6.01 23.06 -7.45
C HIS A 161 5.13 24.23 -6.99
N ASN A 162 5.04 24.47 -5.66
CA ASN A 162 4.20 25.52 -5.06
C ASN A 162 2.70 25.38 -5.38
N LEU A 163 2.25 24.18 -5.73
CA LEU A 163 0.84 23.85 -5.95
C LEU A 163 0.25 23.19 -4.71
N LYS A 164 -1.06 23.36 -4.52
CA LYS A 164 -1.84 22.70 -3.47
C LYS A 164 -2.96 21.89 -4.10
N LEU A 165 -3.34 20.79 -3.47
CA LEU A 165 -4.47 19.98 -3.92
C LEU A 165 -5.76 20.80 -4.04
N SER A 166 -5.95 21.79 -3.15
CA SER A 166 -7.12 22.70 -3.18
C SER A 166 -7.16 23.65 -4.38
N SER A 167 -6.07 23.81 -5.12
CA SER A 167 -6.02 24.60 -6.35
C SER A 167 -6.32 23.79 -7.61
N LEU A 168 -6.50 22.48 -7.50
CA LEU A 168 -6.73 21.59 -8.62
C LEU A 168 -8.23 21.36 -8.85
N ASN A 169 -8.60 21.07 -10.09
CA ASN A 169 -9.96 20.70 -10.47
C ASN A 169 -10.20 19.20 -10.21
N VAL A 170 -10.39 18.81 -8.96
CA VAL A 170 -10.65 17.40 -8.58
C VAL A 170 -12.13 17.09 -8.69
N LEU A 171 -12.49 16.24 -9.65
CA LEU A 171 -13.88 15.81 -9.87
C LEU A 171 -14.33 14.83 -8.78
N MET A 172 -13.46 13.88 -8.40
CA MET A 172 -13.83 12.81 -7.49
C MET A 172 -12.59 12.18 -6.82
N TYR A 173 -12.83 11.63 -5.63
CA TYR A 173 -11.88 10.74 -4.93
C TYR A 173 -12.44 9.32 -4.93
N LEU A 174 -11.64 8.34 -5.35
CA LEU A 174 -12.01 6.92 -5.43
C LEU A 174 -11.10 6.05 -4.58
N GLY A 175 -11.69 5.08 -3.89
CA GLY A 175 -11.00 4.18 -2.95
C GLY A 175 -10.16 3.06 -3.59
N GLY A 176 -9.99 3.05 -4.90
CA GLY A 176 -9.24 1.99 -5.58
C GLY A 176 -8.72 2.39 -6.95
N THR A 177 -7.57 1.84 -7.33
CA THR A 177 -6.94 2.11 -8.64
C THR A 177 -7.78 1.59 -9.80
N GLU A 178 -8.38 0.40 -9.67
CA GLU A 178 -9.28 -0.16 -10.70
C GLU A 178 -10.50 0.75 -10.92
N SER A 179 -11.06 1.32 -9.84
CA SER A 179 -12.18 2.27 -9.97
C SER A 179 -11.77 3.54 -10.72
N ILE A 180 -10.54 4.01 -10.54
CA ILE A 180 -10.01 5.15 -11.30
C ILE A 180 -9.89 4.78 -12.79
N LYS A 181 -9.30 3.63 -13.12
CA LYS A 181 -9.14 3.20 -14.52
C LYS A 181 -10.48 3.10 -15.24
N LEU A 182 -11.46 2.43 -14.62
CA LEU A 182 -12.83 2.33 -15.17
C LEU A 182 -13.51 3.68 -15.29
N PHE A 183 -13.30 4.61 -14.35
CA PHE A 183 -13.86 5.95 -14.43
C PHE A 183 -13.29 6.74 -15.62
N LEU A 184 -12.00 6.56 -15.94
CA LEU A 184 -11.36 7.19 -17.10
C LEU A 184 -11.95 6.74 -18.44
N GLU A 185 -12.53 5.54 -18.51
CA GLU A 185 -13.21 5.04 -19.72
C GLU A 185 -14.51 5.81 -20.03
N HIS A 186 -15.10 6.46 -19.02
CA HIS A 186 -16.40 7.11 -19.10
C HIS A 186 -16.36 8.63 -18.92
N THR A 187 -15.19 9.20 -18.61
CA THR A 187 -15.08 10.62 -18.25
C THR A 187 -13.79 11.22 -18.79
N ASP A 188 -13.90 12.39 -19.41
CA ASP A 188 -12.74 13.15 -19.88
C ASP A 188 -12.02 13.78 -18.69
N CYS A 189 -11.12 13.03 -18.07
CA CYS A 189 -10.29 13.47 -16.93
C CYS A 189 -8.95 12.72 -16.91
N MET A 190 -8.04 13.17 -16.04
CA MET A 190 -6.74 12.56 -15.79
C MET A 190 -6.73 11.86 -14.43
N GLY A 191 -6.13 10.68 -14.35
CA GLY A 191 -5.91 9.94 -13.11
C GLY A 191 -4.44 9.88 -12.73
N ILE A 192 -4.14 9.83 -11.43
CA ILE A 192 -2.79 9.60 -10.91
C ILE A 192 -2.75 8.20 -10.29
N VAL A 193 -1.94 7.31 -10.86
CA VAL A 193 -1.90 5.89 -10.51
C VAL A 193 -0.49 5.32 -10.59
N SER A 194 -0.26 4.13 -10.02
CA SER A 194 1.00 3.40 -10.18
C SER A 194 1.18 2.94 -11.63
N ILE A 195 2.39 3.07 -12.15
CA ILE A 195 2.76 2.52 -13.47
C ILE A 195 2.51 1.01 -13.55
N ARG A 196 2.71 0.29 -12.44
CA ARG A 196 2.43 -1.15 -12.34
C ARG A 196 0.96 -1.50 -12.56
N SER A 197 0.06 -0.58 -12.22
CA SER A 197 -1.38 -0.79 -12.30
C SER A 197 -1.96 -0.62 -13.70
N VAL A 198 -1.24 0.04 -14.59
CA VAL A 198 -1.73 0.41 -15.93
C VAL A 198 -1.02 -0.31 -17.08
N HIS A 199 -0.13 -1.23 -16.76
CA HIS A 199 0.65 -1.95 -17.79
C HIS A 199 -0.25 -2.61 -18.84
N LYS A 200 -1.34 -3.25 -18.44
CA LYS A 200 -2.28 -3.91 -19.36
C LYS A 200 -2.98 -2.92 -20.29
N GLU A 201 -3.42 -1.80 -19.73
CA GLU A 201 -4.12 -0.73 -20.44
C GLU A 201 -3.19 -0.01 -21.44
N LEU A 202 -1.92 0.19 -21.05
CA LEU A 202 -0.91 0.77 -21.93
C LEU A 202 -0.61 -0.16 -23.11
N VAL A 203 -0.44 -1.47 -22.85
CA VAL A 203 -0.23 -2.47 -23.91
C VAL A 203 -1.46 -2.61 -24.82
N ALA A 204 -2.66 -2.56 -24.24
CA ALA A 204 -3.92 -2.60 -24.99
C ALA A 204 -4.22 -1.30 -25.74
N GLY A 205 -3.50 -0.19 -25.43
CA GLY A 205 -3.73 1.11 -26.03
C GLY A 205 -5.05 1.75 -25.60
N THR A 206 -5.58 1.44 -24.42
CA THR A 206 -6.80 2.06 -23.88
C THR A 206 -6.50 3.28 -23.02
N LEU A 207 -5.37 3.27 -22.32
CA LEU A 207 -4.84 4.42 -21.59
C LEU A 207 -3.51 4.87 -22.20
N ARG A 208 -3.18 6.13 -22.02
CA ARG A 208 -1.86 6.68 -22.31
C ARG A 208 -1.32 7.47 -21.13
N VAL A 209 -0.02 7.45 -20.96
CA VAL A 209 0.68 8.27 -19.96
C VAL A 209 0.78 9.71 -20.47
N VAL A 210 0.65 10.65 -19.56
CA VAL A 210 0.94 12.07 -19.75
C VAL A 210 2.08 12.42 -18.81
N GLU A 211 3.22 12.83 -19.36
CA GLU A 211 4.35 13.26 -18.55
C GLU A 211 4.08 14.63 -17.92
N ILE A 212 4.39 14.78 -16.62
CA ILE A 212 4.35 16.08 -15.95
C ILE A 212 5.79 16.56 -15.79
N LYS A 213 6.19 17.50 -16.61
CA LYS A 213 7.56 17.96 -16.74
C LYS A 213 8.19 18.36 -15.41
N GLY A 214 9.31 17.74 -15.08
CA GLY A 214 10.06 18.06 -13.86
C GLY A 214 9.36 17.68 -12.56
N MET A 215 8.31 16.83 -12.62
CA MET A 215 7.54 16.38 -11.46
C MET A 215 7.56 14.84 -11.34
N PRO A 216 8.73 14.23 -11.07
CA PRO A 216 8.80 12.80 -10.85
C PRO A 216 8.07 12.42 -9.55
N MET A 217 7.28 11.36 -9.60
CA MET A 217 6.49 10.87 -8.47
C MET A 217 6.95 9.48 -8.03
N LEU A 218 8.23 9.39 -7.63
CA LEU A 218 8.81 8.15 -7.12
C LEU A 218 8.36 7.87 -5.69
N ARG A 219 8.13 6.60 -5.38
CA ARG A 219 7.74 6.14 -4.05
C ARG A 219 8.34 4.78 -3.71
N GLU A 220 8.25 4.41 -2.45
CA GLU A 220 8.68 3.14 -1.93
C GLU A 220 7.49 2.32 -1.45
N PHE A 221 7.51 1.02 -1.75
CA PHE A 221 6.71 0.02 -1.05
C PHE A 221 7.52 -0.51 0.11
N ASN A 222 6.93 -0.50 1.29
CA ASN A 222 7.61 -0.90 2.51
C ASN A 222 6.85 -2.00 3.22
N PHE A 223 7.58 -2.97 3.77
CA PHE A 223 7.07 -3.78 4.86
C PHE A 223 6.95 -2.92 6.12
N VAL A 224 5.88 -3.13 6.86
CA VAL A 224 5.61 -2.41 8.10
C VAL A 224 5.26 -3.40 9.22
N GLN A 225 5.92 -3.24 10.36
CA GLN A 225 5.73 -4.06 11.56
C GLN A 225 5.67 -3.16 12.80
N LEU A 226 5.05 -3.63 13.86
CA LEU A 226 5.19 -3.01 15.17
C LEU A 226 6.65 -3.11 15.64
N GLN A 227 7.17 -2.05 16.24
CA GLN A 227 8.52 -2.08 16.80
C GLN A 227 8.62 -3.13 17.92
N GLY A 228 9.66 -3.95 17.87
CA GLY A 228 9.91 -5.00 18.85
C GLY A 228 9.16 -6.32 18.60
N GLN A 229 8.34 -6.40 17.56
CA GLN A 229 7.65 -7.65 17.12
C GLN A 229 8.31 -8.23 15.87
N GLU A 230 9.63 -8.39 15.91
CA GLU A 230 10.39 -8.93 14.80
C GLU A 230 10.54 -10.45 14.96
N GLY A 231 10.11 -11.22 13.98
CA GLY A 231 10.23 -12.67 14.00
C GLY A 231 9.05 -13.41 13.38
N GLY A 232 8.97 -14.70 13.63
CA GLY A 232 7.86 -15.54 13.20
C GLY A 232 7.71 -15.64 11.67
N LEU A 233 6.50 -15.99 11.24
CA LEU A 233 6.16 -16.15 9.82
C LEU A 233 6.28 -14.84 9.02
N SER A 234 6.10 -13.68 9.67
CA SER A 234 6.30 -12.37 9.06
C SER A 234 7.73 -12.22 8.51
N GLN A 235 8.74 -12.65 9.27
CA GLN A 235 10.14 -12.60 8.84
C GLN A 235 10.43 -13.58 7.71
N VAL A 236 9.81 -14.76 7.73
CA VAL A 236 9.91 -15.75 6.63
C VAL A 236 9.36 -15.14 5.36
N PHE A 237 8.15 -14.54 5.43
CA PHE A 237 7.53 -13.90 4.28
C PHE A 237 8.36 -12.75 3.74
N MET A 238 8.88 -11.87 4.60
CA MET A 238 9.73 -10.74 4.18
C MET A 238 11.00 -11.22 3.45
N ARG A 239 11.68 -12.23 3.98
CA ARG A 239 12.88 -12.82 3.33
C ARG A 239 12.51 -13.45 1.98
N PHE A 240 11.43 -14.22 1.95
CA PHE A 240 10.93 -14.86 0.74
C PHE A 240 10.61 -13.82 -0.33
N ALA A 241 9.82 -12.80 0.01
CA ALA A 241 9.44 -11.73 -0.89
C ALA A 241 10.65 -10.92 -1.39
N GLY A 242 11.63 -10.63 -0.52
CA GLY A 242 12.87 -9.97 -0.88
C GLY A 242 13.68 -10.74 -1.92
N HIS A 243 13.74 -12.08 -1.83
CA HIS A 243 14.41 -12.91 -2.84
C HIS A 243 13.67 -12.95 -4.19
N HIS A 244 12.33 -12.83 -4.17
CA HIS A 244 11.48 -12.89 -5.36
C HIS A 244 11.20 -11.51 -5.97
N SER A 245 11.58 -10.43 -5.30
CA SER A 245 11.31 -9.05 -5.73
C SER A 245 11.96 -8.67 -7.08
N LYS A 246 13.04 -9.35 -7.46
CA LYS A 246 13.75 -9.10 -8.73
C LYS A 246 12.95 -9.51 -9.97
N ASN A 247 11.90 -10.29 -9.81
CA ASN A 247 11.04 -10.81 -10.88
C ASN A 247 9.67 -10.13 -10.91
N LEU A 248 9.47 -9.07 -10.12
CA LEU A 248 8.28 -8.23 -10.03
C LEU A 248 8.52 -6.89 -10.72
#